data_300c5158c6c94bf4037a9c63d7e02d5f
#
_entry.id   300c5158c6c94bf4037a9c63d7e02d5f
#
_cell.length_a   1.000
_cell.length_b   1.000
_cell.length_c   1.000
_cell.angle_alpha   90.00
_cell.angle_beta   90.00
_cell.angle_gamma   90.00
#
_symmetry.space_group_name_H-M   'P 1'
#
loop_
_entity.id
_entity.type
_entity.pdbx_description
1 polymer ?
#
loop_
_entity_poly.entity_id
_entity_poly.type
_entity_poly.pdbx_seq_one_letter_code
_entity_poly.pdbx_strand_id
1 'polypeptide(L)'
;MKDSKESIRLGRFEFLAMNNPLRRWRWKHQEFPLFLKMLQMHEIYLSGKVIMDMGCGAGFGTELIVKELKPSQVIAFDIMPEQIELAKRRGLNVDFMVGDATAMNAPDSSCNAVFDFGVLHHIPLWRKTLEEAVRVLVSDGVMLIEEPHKMFEWTEFELGIQQAGLKILERRQWYGGFFRFFLTQKAS
;
A
#
# COMPACT_ATOMS: atom_id res chain seq x y z
N MET A 1 -25.39 11.43 -15.59
CA MET A 1 -24.10 10.81 -15.28
C MET A 1 -23.35 11.79 -14.38
N LYS A 2 -23.39 11.62 -13.05
CA LYS A 2 -22.56 12.42 -12.11
C LYS A 2 -21.14 11.87 -12.18
N ASP A 3 -20.19 12.75 -12.38
CA ASP A 3 -18.77 12.43 -12.51
C ASP A 3 -18.28 11.62 -11.30
N SER A 4 -17.77 10.43 -11.57
CA SER A 4 -17.21 9.48 -10.59
C SER A 4 -15.88 9.96 -9.97
N LYS A 5 -15.43 11.16 -10.28
CA LYS A 5 -14.18 11.76 -9.78
C LYS A 5 -14.31 12.55 -8.46
N GLU A 6 -15.54 12.83 -8.01
CA GLU A 6 -15.75 13.68 -6.82
C GLU A 6 -15.69 12.94 -5.46
N SER A 7 -15.69 11.60 -5.46
CA SER A 7 -15.81 10.81 -4.23
C SER A 7 -14.50 10.40 -3.54
N ILE A 8 -13.33 10.72 -4.10
CA ILE A 8 -12.02 10.24 -3.61
C ILE A 8 -11.20 11.34 -2.89
N ARG A 9 -11.70 12.58 -2.81
CA ARG A 9 -11.02 13.62 -2.03
C ARG A 9 -11.29 13.42 -0.55
N LEU A 10 -10.23 13.07 0.18
CA LEU A 10 -10.24 13.02 1.65
C LEU A 10 -10.71 14.36 2.24
N GLY A 11 -11.59 14.30 3.21
CA GLY A 11 -12.00 15.47 3.97
C GLY A 11 -10.81 16.10 4.70
N ARG A 12 -10.90 17.41 5.00
CA ARG A 12 -9.84 18.17 5.69
C ARG A 12 -9.43 17.52 7.04
N PHE A 13 -10.36 16.86 7.71
CA PHE A 13 -10.14 16.11 8.95
C PHE A 13 -9.34 14.83 8.73
N GLU A 14 -9.62 14.08 7.69
CA GLU A 14 -8.90 12.86 7.34
C GLU A 14 -7.46 13.19 6.92
N PHE A 15 -7.27 14.27 6.15
CA PHE A 15 -5.95 14.78 5.80
C PHE A 15 -5.08 15.08 7.03
N LEU A 16 -5.65 15.73 8.07
CA LEU A 16 -4.95 16.05 9.33
C LEU A 16 -4.71 14.78 10.15
N ALA A 17 -5.65 13.83 10.17
CA ALA A 17 -5.54 12.58 10.89
C ALA A 17 -4.42 11.70 10.31
N MET A 18 -4.29 11.64 8.98
CA MET A 18 -3.24 10.89 8.30
C MET A 18 -1.84 11.45 8.57
N ASN A 19 -1.72 12.76 8.79
CA ASN A 19 -0.44 13.43 9.04
C ASN A 19 -0.11 13.61 10.53
N ASN A 20 -0.85 12.96 11.45
CA ASN A 20 -0.67 13.05 12.88
C ASN A 20 0.68 12.43 13.32
N PRO A 21 1.48 13.12 14.18
CA PRO A 21 2.74 12.60 14.72
C PRO A 21 2.60 11.24 15.44
N LEU A 22 1.50 11.02 16.17
CA LEU A 22 1.22 9.75 16.85
C LEU A 22 1.04 8.59 15.84
N ARG A 23 0.33 8.82 14.72
CA ARG A 23 0.21 7.83 13.65
C ARG A 23 1.57 7.49 13.06
N ARG A 24 2.42 8.50 12.79
CA ARG A 24 3.79 8.29 12.28
C ARG A 24 4.65 7.48 13.25
N TRP A 25 4.56 7.79 14.56
CA TRP A 25 5.25 7.03 15.59
C TRP A 25 4.80 5.57 15.60
N ARG A 26 3.49 5.32 15.54
CA ARG A 26 2.90 3.99 15.49
C ARG A 26 3.35 3.21 14.26
N TRP A 27 3.29 3.82 13.09
CA TRP A 27 3.79 3.20 11.85
C TRP A 27 5.25 2.79 11.98
N LYS A 28 6.10 3.70 12.43
CA LYS A 28 7.53 3.43 12.55
C LYS A 28 7.87 2.32 13.55
N HIS A 29 7.18 2.27 14.71
CA HIS A 29 7.56 1.42 15.82
C HIS A 29 6.72 0.17 15.98
N GLN A 30 5.62 0.04 15.28
CA GLN A 30 4.67 -1.05 15.47
C GLN A 30 4.20 -1.69 14.16
N GLU A 31 3.65 -0.93 13.23
CA GLU A 31 3.02 -1.46 12.02
C GLU A 31 4.06 -1.89 10.98
N PHE A 32 4.99 -1.02 10.64
CA PHE A 32 6.05 -1.36 9.67
C PHE A 32 6.98 -2.50 10.15
N PRO A 33 7.41 -2.56 11.43
CA PRO A 33 8.13 -3.73 11.96
C PRO A 33 7.35 -5.05 11.84
N LEU A 34 6.01 -5.00 11.87
CA LEU A 34 5.20 -6.19 11.66
C LEU A 34 5.33 -6.70 10.22
N PHE A 35 5.30 -5.81 9.22
CA PHE A 35 5.57 -6.17 7.83
C PHE A 35 6.98 -6.76 7.65
N LEU A 36 7.99 -6.14 8.26
CA LEU A 36 9.36 -6.68 8.20
C LEU A 36 9.45 -8.09 8.77
N LYS A 37 8.76 -8.35 9.89
CA LYS A 37 8.71 -9.68 10.49
C LYS A 37 7.99 -10.70 9.59
N MET A 38 6.87 -10.31 8.96
CA MET A 38 6.15 -11.17 8.02
C MET A 38 7.04 -11.52 6.82
N LEU A 39 7.71 -10.55 6.22
CA LEU A 39 8.66 -10.77 5.13
C LEU A 39 9.79 -11.74 5.55
N GLN A 40 10.38 -11.50 6.72
CA GLN A 40 11.47 -12.34 7.24
C GLN A 40 11.01 -13.79 7.48
N MET A 41 9.83 -14.00 8.04
CA MET A 41 9.30 -15.35 8.32
C MET A 41 9.03 -16.16 7.03
N HIS A 42 8.78 -15.48 5.93
CA HIS A 42 8.57 -16.09 4.61
C HIS A 42 9.82 -16.03 3.71
N GLU A 43 10.98 -15.62 4.27
CA GLU A 43 12.26 -15.52 3.55
C GLU A 43 12.19 -14.61 2.31
N ILE A 44 11.36 -13.56 2.38
CA ILE A 44 11.18 -12.59 1.29
C ILE A 44 12.08 -11.38 1.52
N TYR A 45 13.01 -11.15 0.59
CA TYR A 45 14.01 -10.09 0.68
C TYR A 45 13.77 -9.03 -0.40
N LEU A 46 13.51 -7.80 0.02
CA LEU A 46 13.15 -6.68 -0.86
C LEU A 46 14.30 -5.67 -1.07
N SER A 47 15.47 -5.91 -0.47
CA SER A 47 16.66 -5.08 -0.70
C SER A 47 17.12 -5.18 -2.17
N GLY A 48 17.39 -4.02 -2.79
CA GLY A 48 17.76 -3.93 -4.20
C GLY A 48 16.62 -4.22 -5.19
N LYS A 49 15.38 -4.33 -4.72
CA LYS A 49 14.19 -4.61 -5.55
C LYS A 49 13.45 -3.32 -5.91
N VAL A 50 12.54 -3.42 -6.88
CA VAL A 50 11.62 -2.33 -7.23
C VAL A 50 10.36 -2.45 -6.36
N ILE A 51 10.03 -1.41 -5.63
CA ILE A 51 8.88 -1.38 -4.71
C ILE A 51 7.92 -0.27 -5.11
N MET A 52 6.64 -0.55 -5.05
CA MET A 52 5.56 0.41 -5.25
C MET A 52 4.88 0.73 -3.92
N ASP A 53 4.68 2.02 -3.64
CA ASP A 53 3.89 2.54 -2.50
C ASP A 53 2.61 3.15 -3.05
N MET A 54 1.52 2.42 -2.90
CA MET A 54 0.20 2.77 -3.43
C MET A 54 -0.54 3.67 -2.43
N GLY A 55 -0.97 4.86 -2.89
CA GLY A 55 -1.62 5.84 -2.02
C GLY A 55 -0.66 6.36 -0.95
N CYS A 56 0.53 6.77 -1.37
CA CYS A 56 1.66 7.11 -0.48
C CYS A 56 1.42 8.31 0.45
N GLY A 57 0.33 9.06 0.25
CA GLY A 57 0.05 10.26 1.02
C GLY A 57 1.22 11.23 1.01
N ALA A 58 1.54 11.82 2.17
CA ALA A 58 2.69 12.71 2.35
C ALA A 58 4.05 11.96 2.42
N GLY A 59 4.13 10.70 1.98
CA GLY A 59 5.37 9.95 1.79
C GLY A 59 6.02 9.42 3.07
N PHE A 60 5.28 9.26 4.17
CA PHE A 60 5.88 8.74 5.40
C PHE A 60 6.10 7.22 5.33
N GLY A 61 5.14 6.45 4.80
CA GLY A 61 5.31 5.03 4.49
C GLY A 61 6.45 4.80 3.51
N THR A 62 6.49 5.61 2.45
CA THR A 62 7.58 5.60 1.47
C THR A 62 8.96 5.81 2.12
N GLU A 63 9.07 6.73 3.08
CA GLU A 63 10.33 6.97 3.82
C GLU A 63 10.78 5.73 4.59
N LEU A 64 9.85 5.00 5.22
CA LEU A 64 10.14 3.74 5.91
C LEU A 64 10.59 2.66 4.94
N ILE A 65 9.91 2.51 3.79
CA ILE A 65 10.31 1.60 2.71
C ILE A 65 11.76 1.85 2.29
N VAL A 66 12.11 3.10 1.98
CA VAL A 66 13.45 3.47 1.54
C VAL A 66 14.50 3.14 2.60
N LYS A 67 14.25 3.50 3.86
CA LYS A 67 15.22 3.35 4.95
C LYS A 67 15.43 1.92 5.39
N GLU A 68 14.35 1.16 5.53
CA GLU A 68 14.39 -0.16 6.15
C GLU A 68 14.61 -1.28 5.13
N LEU A 69 14.05 -1.14 3.91
CA LEU A 69 14.15 -2.18 2.88
C LEU A 69 15.28 -1.94 1.87
N LYS A 70 15.78 -0.70 1.74
CA LYS A 70 16.87 -0.33 0.82
C LYS A 70 16.62 -0.81 -0.62
N PRO A 71 15.50 -0.47 -1.23
CA PRO A 71 15.16 -0.85 -2.60
C PRO A 71 16.11 -0.21 -3.61
N SER A 72 16.17 -0.76 -4.83
CA SER A 72 16.85 -0.13 -5.97
C SER A 72 16.05 1.04 -6.53
N GLN A 73 14.72 0.95 -6.46
CA GLN A 73 13.78 1.98 -6.92
C GLN A 73 12.50 1.93 -6.08
N VAL A 74 11.94 3.09 -5.80
CA VAL A 74 10.58 3.22 -5.26
C VAL A 74 9.74 4.06 -6.21
N ILE A 75 8.58 3.53 -6.58
CA ILE A 75 7.54 4.21 -7.31
C ILE A 75 6.43 4.51 -6.29
N ALA A 76 6.14 5.77 -6.03
CA ALA A 76 5.13 6.16 -5.05
C ALA A 76 4.10 7.08 -5.68
N PHE A 77 2.82 6.78 -5.50
CA PHE A 77 1.77 7.60 -6.08
C PHE A 77 0.60 7.80 -5.10
N ASP A 78 -0.09 8.91 -5.30
CA ASP A 78 -1.32 9.25 -4.61
C ASP A 78 -2.26 9.98 -5.58
N ILE A 79 -3.56 9.84 -5.37
CA ILE A 79 -4.54 10.52 -6.22
C ILE A 79 -4.59 12.03 -5.94
N MET A 80 -4.11 12.47 -4.79
CA MET A 80 -4.13 13.86 -4.34
C MET A 80 -2.80 14.56 -4.68
N PRO A 81 -2.78 15.55 -5.61
CA PRO A 81 -1.57 16.31 -5.93
C PRO A 81 -0.93 16.99 -4.71
N GLU A 82 -1.75 17.44 -3.76
CA GLU A 82 -1.29 18.11 -2.54
C GLU A 82 -0.46 17.18 -1.65
N GLN A 83 -0.80 15.88 -1.59
CA GLN A 83 -0.04 14.86 -0.88
C GLN A 83 1.31 14.61 -1.57
N ILE A 84 1.32 14.53 -2.89
CA ILE A 84 2.54 14.34 -3.68
C ILE A 84 3.52 15.50 -3.48
N GLU A 85 3.02 16.74 -3.45
CA GLU A 85 3.87 17.90 -3.16
C GLU A 85 4.48 17.85 -1.75
N LEU A 86 3.75 17.36 -0.75
CA LEU A 86 4.29 17.13 0.59
C LEU A 86 5.31 15.99 0.62
N ALA A 87 5.04 14.90 -0.13
CA ALA A 87 5.95 13.75 -0.22
C ALA A 87 7.29 14.15 -0.85
N LYS A 88 7.29 14.91 -1.94
CA LYS A 88 8.50 15.44 -2.60
C LYS A 88 9.37 16.28 -1.68
N ARG A 89 8.77 17.05 -0.76
CA ARG A 89 9.50 17.87 0.23
C ARG A 89 10.33 17.06 1.22
N ARG A 90 10.15 15.72 1.27
CA ARG A 90 11.00 14.85 2.10
C ARG A 90 12.41 14.66 1.54
N GLY A 91 12.64 15.03 0.27
CA GLY A 91 13.97 14.92 -0.37
C GLY A 91 14.44 13.47 -0.56
N LEU A 92 13.51 12.52 -0.64
CA LEU A 92 13.83 11.12 -0.91
C LEU A 92 14.08 10.93 -2.41
N ASN A 93 15.00 10.02 -2.75
CA ASN A 93 15.20 9.58 -4.14
C ASN A 93 14.11 8.57 -4.51
N VAL A 94 12.93 9.09 -4.85
CA VAL A 94 11.70 8.32 -5.13
C VAL A 94 10.95 8.97 -6.27
N ASP A 95 10.38 8.16 -7.16
CA ASP A 95 9.52 8.62 -8.25
C ASP A 95 8.11 8.90 -7.71
N PHE A 96 7.91 10.11 -7.18
CA PHE A 96 6.60 10.57 -6.70
C PHE A 96 5.73 11.10 -7.82
N MET A 97 4.55 10.53 -8.02
CA MET A 97 3.62 10.92 -9.08
C MET A 97 2.17 10.98 -8.61
N VAL A 98 1.36 11.80 -9.27
CA VAL A 98 -0.10 11.73 -9.12
C VAL A 98 -0.61 10.54 -9.93
N GLY A 99 -1.40 9.67 -9.31
CA GLY A 99 -1.87 8.44 -9.96
C GLY A 99 -3.13 7.87 -9.32
N ASP A 100 -3.83 7.05 -10.10
CA ASP A 100 -5.03 6.32 -9.69
C ASP A 100 -4.68 4.84 -9.49
N ALA A 101 -4.97 4.30 -8.32
CA ALA A 101 -4.70 2.91 -7.99
C ALA A 101 -5.53 1.91 -8.81
N THR A 102 -6.62 2.35 -9.42
CA THR A 102 -7.43 1.52 -10.34
C THR A 102 -6.88 1.48 -11.77
N ALA A 103 -5.80 2.23 -12.05
CA ALA A 103 -5.12 2.29 -13.35
C ALA A 103 -3.66 2.74 -13.12
N MET A 104 -2.85 1.86 -12.52
CA MET A 104 -1.49 2.17 -12.10
C MET A 104 -0.58 2.46 -13.30
N ASN A 105 0.09 3.60 -13.26
CA ASN A 105 1.02 4.01 -14.33
C ASN A 105 2.37 3.29 -14.17
N ALA A 106 2.37 1.99 -14.36
CA ALA A 106 3.55 1.14 -14.36
C ALA A 106 3.37 -0.02 -15.35
N PRO A 107 4.44 -0.50 -16.00
CA PRO A 107 4.38 -1.66 -16.87
C PRO A 107 3.94 -2.94 -16.14
N ASP A 108 3.45 -3.91 -16.90
CA ASP A 108 3.19 -5.25 -16.38
C ASP A 108 4.49 -5.87 -15.85
N SER A 109 4.39 -6.61 -14.75
CA SER A 109 5.51 -7.36 -14.17
C SER A 109 6.76 -6.49 -13.94
N SER A 110 6.59 -5.28 -13.44
CA SER A 110 7.68 -4.30 -13.22
C SER A 110 8.05 -4.09 -11.76
N CYS A 111 7.22 -4.54 -10.81
CA CYS A 111 7.44 -4.34 -9.38
C CYS A 111 7.59 -5.67 -8.64
N ASN A 112 8.50 -5.72 -7.66
CA ASN A 112 8.68 -6.89 -6.81
C ASN A 112 7.75 -6.88 -5.59
N ALA A 113 7.35 -5.68 -5.14
CA ALA A 113 6.40 -5.53 -4.05
C ALA A 113 5.49 -4.31 -4.25
N VAL A 114 4.24 -4.42 -3.80
CA VAL A 114 3.29 -3.33 -3.67
C VAL A 114 2.90 -3.20 -2.20
N PHE A 115 2.99 -1.99 -1.66
CA PHE A 115 2.55 -1.67 -0.30
C PHE A 115 1.23 -0.89 -0.33
N ASP A 116 0.33 -1.29 0.54
CA ASP A 116 -0.91 -0.61 0.87
C ASP A 116 -0.93 -0.31 2.38
N PHE A 117 -0.93 0.95 2.73
CA PHE A 117 -0.98 1.43 4.11
C PHE A 117 -2.35 2.05 4.45
N GLY A 118 -3.42 1.28 4.29
CA GLY A 118 -4.78 1.70 4.59
C GLY A 118 -5.38 2.59 3.51
N VAL A 119 -5.30 2.18 2.27
CA VAL A 119 -5.78 2.92 1.10
C VAL A 119 -6.98 2.26 0.44
N LEU A 120 -7.01 0.93 0.37
CA LEU A 120 -8.04 0.17 -0.35
C LEU A 120 -9.46 0.50 0.13
N HIS A 121 -9.66 0.76 1.44
CA HIS A 121 -10.98 1.10 1.97
C HIS A 121 -11.52 2.46 1.50
N HIS A 122 -10.68 3.32 0.97
CA HIS A 122 -11.08 4.59 0.34
C HIS A 122 -11.45 4.42 -1.13
N ILE A 123 -11.17 3.26 -1.74
CA ILE A 123 -11.35 3.03 -3.18
C ILE A 123 -12.60 2.17 -3.42
N PRO A 124 -13.70 2.72 -3.96
CA PRO A 124 -14.89 1.92 -4.25
C PRO A 124 -14.63 0.71 -5.15
N LEU A 125 -13.67 0.84 -6.08
CA LEU A 125 -13.26 -0.21 -7.01
C LEU A 125 -12.01 -0.98 -6.51
N TRP A 126 -11.94 -1.26 -5.22
CA TRP A 126 -10.77 -1.91 -4.61
C TRP A 126 -10.39 -3.26 -5.25
N ARG A 127 -11.36 -4.01 -5.78
CA ARG A 127 -11.07 -5.26 -6.52
C ARG A 127 -10.24 -4.99 -7.77
N LYS A 128 -10.60 -3.94 -8.53
CA LYS A 128 -9.82 -3.51 -9.69
C LYS A 128 -8.42 -3.05 -9.29
N THR A 129 -8.28 -2.43 -8.13
CA THR A 129 -6.96 -2.05 -7.59
C THR A 129 -6.11 -3.29 -7.28
N LEU A 130 -6.70 -4.36 -6.75
CA LEU A 130 -5.98 -5.63 -6.56
C LEU A 130 -5.56 -6.26 -7.89
N GLU A 131 -6.41 -6.22 -8.92
CA GLU A 131 -6.07 -6.69 -10.28
C GLU A 131 -4.89 -5.89 -10.86
N GLU A 132 -4.88 -4.57 -10.70
CA GLU A 132 -3.78 -3.71 -11.10
C GLU A 132 -2.49 -4.02 -10.33
N ALA A 133 -2.58 -4.25 -9.00
CA ALA A 133 -1.43 -4.68 -8.21
C ALA A 133 -0.85 -6.01 -8.74
N VAL A 134 -1.71 -6.97 -9.06
CA VAL A 134 -1.28 -8.25 -9.68
C VAL A 134 -0.65 -8.03 -11.05
N ARG A 135 -1.21 -7.13 -11.86
CA ARG A 135 -0.64 -6.82 -13.19
C ARG A 135 0.78 -6.29 -13.09
N VAL A 136 1.02 -5.32 -12.19
CA VAL A 136 2.36 -4.72 -12.05
C VAL A 136 3.36 -5.60 -11.32
N LEU A 137 2.92 -6.55 -10.49
CA LEU A 137 3.80 -7.49 -9.79
C LEU A 137 4.47 -8.47 -10.76
N VAL A 138 5.76 -8.69 -10.58
CA VAL A 138 6.50 -9.80 -11.21
C VAL A 138 5.96 -11.14 -10.72
N SER A 139 6.35 -12.27 -11.36
CA SER A 139 6.10 -13.60 -10.81
C SER A 139 6.69 -13.70 -9.41
N ASP A 140 5.93 -14.29 -8.48
CA ASP A 140 6.27 -14.37 -7.05
C ASP A 140 6.42 -13.02 -6.33
N GLY A 141 6.07 -11.92 -6.98
CA GLY A 141 5.99 -10.61 -6.35
C GLY A 141 4.93 -10.57 -5.24
N VAL A 142 5.11 -9.71 -4.25
CA VAL A 142 4.27 -9.68 -3.06
C VAL A 142 3.49 -8.39 -2.91
N MET A 143 2.31 -8.47 -2.31
CA MET A 143 1.57 -7.30 -1.85
C MET A 143 1.39 -7.37 -0.34
N LEU A 144 1.74 -6.27 0.33
CA LEU A 144 1.58 -6.08 1.77
C LEU A 144 0.42 -5.11 1.99
N ILE A 145 -0.56 -5.54 2.76
CA ILE A 145 -1.82 -4.82 2.96
C ILE A 145 -2.01 -4.56 4.45
N GLU A 146 -2.28 -3.30 4.81
CA GLU A 146 -2.73 -2.89 6.14
C GLU A 146 -4.07 -2.20 6.02
N GLU A 147 -5.14 -2.76 6.63
CA GLU A 147 -6.46 -2.17 6.55
C GLU A 147 -7.18 -2.12 7.90
N PRO A 148 -7.95 -1.04 8.19
CA PRO A 148 -8.73 -0.97 9.41
C PRO A 148 -9.82 -2.04 9.45
N HIS A 149 -9.96 -2.71 10.60
CA HIS A 149 -10.85 -3.87 10.75
C HIS A 149 -12.31 -3.60 10.39
N LYS A 150 -12.81 -2.41 10.64
CA LYS A 150 -14.24 -2.08 10.44
C LYS A 150 -14.61 -1.70 9.00
N MET A 151 -13.64 -1.64 8.09
CA MET A 151 -13.85 -1.11 6.74
C MET A 151 -14.26 -2.18 5.73
N PHE A 152 -14.03 -3.47 6.04
CA PHE A 152 -14.35 -4.56 5.13
C PHE A 152 -15.14 -5.68 5.83
N GLU A 153 -15.99 -6.34 5.06
CA GLU A 153 -16.38 -7.71 5.36
C GLU A 153 -15.21 -8.63 4.94
N TRP A 154 -14.59 -9.27 5.92
CA TRP A 154 -13.27 -9.89 5.72
C TRP A 154 -13.29 -11.14 4.87
N THR A 155 -14.36 -11.93 4.92
CA THR A 155 -14.52 -13.09 4.05
C THR A 155 -14.59 -12.64 2.59
N GLU A 156 -15.34 -11.57 2.32
CA GLU A 156 -15.46 -10.97 0.99
C GLU A 156 -14.12 -10.33 0.53
N PHE A 157 -13.40 -9.69 1.45
CA PHE A 157 -12.11 -9.08 1.15
C PHE A 157 -11.05 -10.15 0.80
N GLU A 158 -10.93 -11.20 1.60
CA GLU A 158 -10.01 -12.31 1.35
C GLU A 158 -10.36 -13.04 0.04
N LEU A 159 -11.64 -13.23 -0.24
CA LEU A 159 -12.08 -13.79 -1.52
C LEU A 159 -11.69 -12.88 -2.69
N GLY A 160 -11.82 -11.56 -2.54
CA GLY A 160 -11.39 -10.59 -3.55
C GLY A 160 -9.87 -10.64 -3.80
N ILE A 161 -9.05 -10.78 -2.75
CA ILE A 161 -7.60 -11.00 -2.87
C ILE A 161 -7.32 -12.25 -3.71
N GLN A 162 -7.97 -13.36 -3.41
CA GLN A 162 -7.76 -14.63 -4.12
C GLN A 162 -8.24 -14.56 -5.58
N GLN A 163 -9.40 -13.94 -5.82
CA GLN A 163 -9.97 -13.76 -7.17
C GLN A 163 -9.09 -12.87 -8.06
N ALA A 164 -8.39 -11.88 -7.47
CA ALA A 164 -7.43 -11.08 -8.20
C ALA A 164 -6.15 -11.84 -8.60
N GLY A 165 -5.93 -13.05 -8.08
CA GLY A 165 -4.73 -13.86 -8.35
C GLY A 165 -3.63 -13.70 -7.29
N LEU A 166 -3.98 -13.31 -6.07
CA LEU A 166 -3.07 -13.24 -4.93
C LEU A 166 -3.31 -14.41 -3.96
N LYS A 167 -2.26 -15.14 -3.63
CA LYS A 167 -2.25 -16.14 -2.55
C LYS A 167 -1.95 -15.45 -1.24
N ILE A 168 -2.79 -15.63 -0.21
CA ILE A 168 -2.53 -15.12 1.13
C ILE A 168 -1.50 -16.05 1.81
N LEU A 169 -0.31 -15.53 2.08
CA LEU A 169 0.76 -16.25 2.79
C LEU A 169 0.58 -16.14 4.31
N GLU A 170 0.23 -14.95 4.79
CA GLU A 170 0.08 -14.69 6.22
C GLU A 170 -0.99 -13.63 6.48
N ARG A 171 -1.67 -13.76 7.64
CA ARG A 171 -2.60 -12.79 8.21
C ARG A 171 -2.18 -12.44 9.61
N ARG A 172 -2.27 -11.16 9.96
CA ARG A 172 -2.05 -10.68 11.33
C ARG A 172 -3.17 -9.72 11.73
N GLN A 173 -3.44 -9.69 13.02
CA GLN A 173 -4.29 -8.67 13.64
C GLN A 173 -3.46 -7.90 14.68
N TRP A 174 -3.71 -6.60 14.78
CA TRP A 174 -3.01 -5.72 15.69
C TRP A 174 -4.00 -4.84 16.47
N TYR A 175 -3.62 -4.36 17.67
CA TYR A 175 -4.45 -3.56 18.56
C TYR A 175 -5.82 -4.15 18.86
N GLY A 176 -5.88 -5.39 19.34
CA GLY A 176 -7.15 -6.04 19.66
C GLY A 176 -8.07 -6.20 18.45
N GLY A 177 -7.51 -6.21 17.24
CA GLY A 177 -8.26 -6.38 16.00
C GLY A 177 -8.65 -5.08 15.28
N PHE A 178 -8.10 -3.92 15.68
CA PHE A 178 -8.40 -2.65 14.97
C PHE A 178 -7.81 -2.59 13.56
N PHE A 179 -6.69 -3.27 13.31
CA PHE A 179 -6.05 -3.36 12.00
C PHE A 179 -5.81 -4.82 11.62
N ARG A 180 -5.95 -5.10 10.33
CA ARG A 180 -5.54 -6.38 9.73
C ARG A 180 -4.43 -6.15 8.73
N PHE A 181 -3.50 -7.09 8.74
CA PHE A 181 -2.32 -7.14 7.89
C PHE A 181 -2.33 -8.42 7.08
N PHE A 182 -2.01 -8.29 5.82
CA PHE A 182 -1.86 -9.43 4.93
C PHE A 182 -0.51 -9.33 4.23
N LEU A 183 0.19 -10.45 4.18
CA LEU A 183 1.24 -10.70 3.22
C LEU A 183 0.66 -11.63 2.17
N THR A 184 0.66 -11.17 0.93
CA THR A 184 0.14 -11.93 -0.20
C THR A 184 1.21 -12.06 -1.27
N GLN A 185 1.09 -13.07 -2.13
CA GLN A 185 2.00 -13.33 -3.23
C GLN A 185 1.21 -13.55 -4.52
N LYS A 186 1.69 -13.01 -5.63
CA LYS A 186 1.11 -13.28 -6.96
C LYS A 186 1.15 -14.78 -7.24
N ALA A 187 -0.02 -15.34 -7.54
CA ALA A 187 -0.10 -16.74 -7.96
C ALA A 187 0.65 -16.95 -9.28
N SER A 188 1.39 -18.04 -9.35
CA SER A 188 2.14 -18.47 -10.55
C SER A 188 1.22 -18.78 -11.71
#